data_0aeb9d2c36266ab5590db9a0a1f8a7fd
#
_entry.id   0aeb9d2c36266ab5590db9a0a1f8a7fd
#
_cell.length_a   1.000
_cell.length_b   1.000
_cell.length_c   1.000
_cell.angle_alpha   90.00
_cell.angle_beta   90.00
_cell.angle_gamma   90.00
#
_symmetry.space_group_name_H-M   'P 1'
#
loop_
_entity.id
_entity.type
_entity.pdbx_description
1 polymer ?
#
loop_
_entity_poly.entity_id
_entity_poly.type
_entity_poly.pdbx_seq_one_letter_code
_entity_poly.pdbx_strand_id
1 'polypeptide(L)'
;SFGIWVKNGTRNERPEENGVSHYIEHMMFKGTENRSARQIAEEMDALGGQINAYTTKEYTCYHTRVLDKHVKQAMEVMSDMLLHPAFSQEEVDKERNVITEEIYMYDDAPEELVHDCLQDSIWRESSLGMPILGTEETIGNLDAAKIRAYYEKNYHTENIVLSVAGNFKREEMLEMLNHYFGRWQAKEPYSPLETKASYHQSWIQKKKDVEQLHTCIAFEGLEREHPLKYAMAIFNTVFGGGMSSRLFQKIREEQGLTYSIYSYTTAFADTGLFSIYASMNPSQAEAVYKGIAAEIAAVRKEGVSEKILNVTKEQMISNFIIGSESTLNRMTAAGSAMLLRGKVQEMEEVIEKIEAVTQKDLAEVAELVFANPKMSYSAVGNLKGVDFANTVEKLFS
;
A
#
# COMPACT_ATOMS: atom_id res chain seq x y z
N SER A 1 20.33 1.04 -6.52
CA SER A 1 19.04 1.70 -6.24
C SER A 1 19.20 2.79 -5.20
N PHE A 2 18.55 3.90 -5.43
CA PHE A 2 18.46 5.04 -4.52
C PHE A 2 17.00 5.45 -4.38
N GLY A 3 16.56 5.76 -3.16
CA GLY A 3 15.18 6.18 -2.86
C GLY A 3 15.12 7.33 -1.86
N ILE A 4 14.17 8.21 -2.08
CA ILE A 4 13.78 9.32 -1.21
C ILE A 4 12.39 8.99 -0.67
N TRP A 5 12.29 8.85 0.63
CA TRP A 5 11.09 8.44 1.34
C TRP A 5 10.57 9.60 2.16
N VAL A 6 9.38 10.05 1.89
CA VAL A 6 8.73 11.16 2.59
C VAL A 6 7.59 10.62 3.44
N LYS A 7 7.60 10.84 4.75
CA LYS A 7 6.51 10.43 5.66
C LYS A 7 5.33 11.38 5.49
N ASN A 8 4.75 11.34 4.30
CA ASN A 8 3.58 12.12 3.91
C ASN A 8 2.81 11.33 2.84
N GLY A 9 1.55 11.08 3.09
CA GLY A 9 0.60 10.41 2.20
C GLY A 9 -0.81 10.89 2.49
N THR A 10 -1.81 10.22 1.93
CA THR A 10 -3.23 10.61 2.08
C THR A 10 -3.65 10.78 3.53
N ARG A 11 -3.09 9.98 4.44
CA ARG A 11 -3.34 10.07 5.88
C ARG A 11 -3.02 11.44 6.47
N ASN A 12 -2.10 12.19 5.86
CA ASN A 12 -1.66 13.50 6.29
C ASN A 12 -2.46 14.65 5.65
N GLU A 13 -3.44 14.34 4.82
CA GLU A 13 -4.28 15.30 4.11
C GLU A 13 -5.52 15.67 4.93
N ARG A 14 -5.98 16.90 4.75
CA ARG A 14 -7.32 17.30 5.17
C ARG A 14 -8.32 16.93 4.08
N PRO A 15 -9.61 16.81 4.37
CA PRO A 15 -10.61 16.46 3.37
C PRO A 15 -10.60 17.38 2.13
N GLU A 16 -10.39 18.68 2.31
CA GLU A 16 -10.30 19.66 1.24
C GLU A 16 -9.00 19.61 0.43
N GLU A 17 -7.98 18.94 0.95
CA GLU A 17 -6.65 18.75 0.32
C GLU A 17 -6.50 17.34 -0.28
N ASN A 18 -7.54 16.50 -0.21
CA ASN A 18 -7.44 15.10 -0.61
C ASN A 18 -6.94 14.93 -2.05
N GLY A 19 -5.92 14.08 -2.20
CA GLY A 19 -5.22 13.83 -3.45
C GLY A 19 -3.99 14.71 -3.68
N VAL A 20 -3.70 15.69 -2.81
CA VAL A 20 -2.57 16.60 -3.00
C VAL A 20 -1.22 15.89 -2.94
N SER A 21 -1.08 14.83 -2.11
CA SER A 21 0.19 14.07 -2.03
C SER A 21 0.49 13.35 -3.35
N HIS A 22 -0.53 12.74 -3.94
CA HIS A 22 -0.43 12.10 -5.25
C HIS A 22 -0.20 13.14 -6.36
N TYR A 23 -0.88 14.27 -6.28
CA TYR A 23 -0.66 15.37 -7.23
C TYR A 23 0.79 15.88 -7.19
N ILE A 24 1.36 16.05 -5.99
CA ILE A 24 2.77 16.43 -5.82
C ILE A 24 3.70 15.38 -6.44
N GLU A 25 3.40 14.09 -6.26
CA GLU A 25 4.15 13.01 -6.89
C GLU A 25 4.26 13.23 -8.40
N HIS A 26 3.14 13.44 -9.10
CA HIS A 26 3.10 13.74 -10.53
C HIS A 26 3.90 15.00 -10.87
N MET A 27 3.70 16.06 -10.10
CA MET A 27 4.34 17.36 -10.35
C MET A 27 5.85 17.34 -10.18
N MET A 28 6.43 16.40 -9.41
CA MET A 28 7.88 16.24 -9.31
C MET A 28 8.55 15.91 -10.65
N PHE A 29 7.81 15.31 -11.58
CA PHE A 29 8.29 14.98 -12.92
C PHE A 29 8.01 16.07 -13.96
N LYS A 30 7.33 17.16 -13.59
CA LYS A 30 6.88 18.21 -14.53
C LYS A 30 7.82 19.43 -14.59
N GLY A 31 9.04 19.26 -14.10
CA GLY A 31 10.13 20.22 -14.20
C GLY A 31 10.54 20.82 -12.85
N THR A 32 11.74 21.34 -12.86
CA THR A 32 12.37 22.06 -11.76
C THR A 32 12.69 23.49 -12.18
N GLU A 33 13.27 24.27 -11.26
CA GLU A 33 13.82 25.58 -11.62
C GLU A 33 14.99 25.48 -12.62
N ASN A 34 15.64 24.30 -12.70
CA ASN A 34 16.84 24.07 -13.50
C ASN A 34 16.63 23.17 -14.73
N ARG A 35 15.55 22.36 -14.74
CA ARG A 35 15.29 21.35 -15.76
C ARG A 35 13.82 21.36 -16.18
N SER A 36 13.55 21.31 -17.46
CA SER A 36 12.20 20.99 -17.95
C SER A 36 11.86 19.50 -17.72
N ALA A 37 10.58 19.15 -17.74
CA ALA A 37 10.11 17.76 -17.67
C ALA A 37 10.81 16.85 -18.70
N ARG A 38 10.99 17.37 -19.93
CA ARG A 38 11.69 16.65 -21.00
C ARG A 38 13.16 16.40 -20.66
N GLN A 39 13.87 17.38 -20.11
CA GLN A 39 15.27 17.22 -19.71
C GLN A 39 15.43 16.19 -18.60
N ILE A 40 14.52 16.16 -17.61
CA ILE A 40 14.52 15.13 -16.56
C ILE A 40 14.42 13.73 -17.21
N ALA A 41 13.48 13.54 -18.13
CA ALA A 41 13.30 12.26 -18.80
C ALA A 41 14.53 11.89 -19.66
N GLU A 42 15.03 12.81 -20.48
CA GLU A 42 16.19 12.57 -21.36
C GLU A 42 17.48 12.28 -20.57
N GLU A 43 17.72 13.01 -19.45
CA GLU A 43 18.87 12.75 -18.59
C GLU A 43 18.79 11.37 -17.93
N MET A 44 17.63 10.96 -17.41
CA MET A 44 17.45 9.65 -16.80
C MET A 44 17.52 8.51 -17.83
N ASP A 45 16.93 8.67 -19.00
CA ASP A 45 17.01 7.69 -20.09
C ASP A 45 18.46 7.50 -20.57
N ALA A 46 19.24 8.59 -20.65
CA ALA A 46 20.66 8.54 -21.05
C ALA A 46 21.52 7.72 -20.05
N LEU A 47 21.11 7.63 -18.79
CA LEU A 47 21.76 6.78 -17.78
C LEU A 47 21.37 5.30 -17.91
N GLY A 48 20.41 4.96 -18.78
CA GLY A 48 19.79 3.63 -18.83
C GLY A 48 19.09 3.28 -17.52
N GLY A 49 18.70 4.30 -16.74
CA GLY A 49 18.08 4.18 -15.45
C GLY A 49 16.57 4.09 -15.52
N GLN A 50 16.00 3.64 -14.43
CA GLN A 50 14.55 3.71 -14.21
C GLN A 50 14.31 4.65 -13.05
N ILE A 51 13.50 5.68 -13.26
CA ILE A 51 12.99 6.56 -12.20
C ILE A 51 11.50 6.33 -12.08
N ASN A 52 11.00 6.22 -10.87
CA ASN A 52 9.59 6.06 -10.60
C ASN A 52 9.24 6.63 -9.21
N ALA A 53 7.95 6.80 -8.96
CA ALA A 53 7.44 7.18 -7.66
C ALA A 53 6.12 6.48 -7.38
N TYR A 54 5.70 6.49 -6.13
CA TYR A 54 4.37 6.06 -5.72
C TYR A 54 3.99 6.70 -4.39
N THR A 55 2.71 7.00 -4.26
CA THR A 55 2.09 7.51 -3.05
C THR A 55 1.25 6.42 -2.38
N THR A 56 1.37 6.33 -1.06
CA THR A 56 0.57 5.44 -0.23
C THR A 56 -0.25 6.27 0.78
N LYS A 57 -0.97 5.59 1.62
CA LYS A 57 -1.71 6.25 2.71
C LYS A 57 -0.79 6.98 3.71
N GLU A 58 0.43 6.50 3.94
CA GLU A 58 1.31 7.00 5.01
C GLU A 58 2.64 7.58 4.53
N TYR A 59 3.00 7.39 3.26
CA TYR A 59 4.26 7.93 2.70
C TYR A 59 4.22 8.02 1.18
N THR A 60 5.10 8.86 0.64
CA THR A 60 5.43 8.93 -0.79
C THR A 60 6.90 8.53 -0.98
N CYS A 61 7.18 7.76 -2.02
CA CYS A 61 8.53 7.31 -2.36
C CYS A 61 8.89 7.70 -3.79
N TYR A 62 10.03 8.34 -3.94
CA TYR A 62 10.68 8.60 -5.23
C TYR A 62 11.92 7.73 -5.31
N HIS A 63 12.09 6.94 -6.35
CA HIS A 63 13.23 6.04 -6.43
C HIS A 63 13.79 5.89 -7.85
N THR A 64 15.06 5.51 -7.89
CA THR A 64 15.73 5.20 -9.14
C THR A 64 16.58 3.95 -9.04
N ARG A 65 16.79 3.27 -10.16
CA ARG A 65 17.73 2.17 -10.32
C ARG A 65 18.62 2.42 -11.52
N VAL A 66 19.92 2.54 -11.27
CA VAL A 66 20.94 2.84 -12.26
C VAL A 66 22.17 1.95 -12.06
N LEU A 67 23.09 1.92 -13.03
CA LEU A 67 24.42 1.36 -12.79
C LEU A 67 25.18 2.19 -11.77
N ASP A 68 26.07 1.57 -11.02
CA ASP A 68 26.87 2.22 -9.96
C ASP A 68 27.65 3.44 -10.44
N LYS A 69 28.21 3.38 -11.66
CA LYS A 69 28.93 4.51 -12.28
C LYS A 69 28.04 5.73 -12.55
N HIS A 70 26.72 5.59 -12.56
CA HIS A 70 25.74 6.65 -12.86
C HIS A 70 25.02 7.18 -11.62
N VAL A 71 25.29 6.64 -10.43
CA VAL A 71 24.56 7.00 -9.21
C VAL A 71 24.66 8.49 -8.90
N LYS A 72 25.80 9.12 -9.17
CA LYS A 72 26.00 10.56 -8.94
C LYS A 72 25.06 11.42 -9.79
N GLN A 73 24.95 11.13 -11.08
CA GLN A 73 24.06 11.89 -11.98
C GLN A 73 22.59 11.65 -11.64
N ALA A 74 22.21 10.40 -11.31
CA ALA A 74 20.85 10.11 -10.87
C ALA A 74 20.48 10.84 -9.57
N MET A 75 21.39 10.91 -8.60
CA MET A 75 21.18 11.68 -7.37
C MET A 75 21.07 13.18 -7.64
N GLU A 76 21.85 13.72 -8.57
CA GLU A 76 21.77 15.11 -8.97
C GLU A 76 20.38 15.46 -9.51
N VAL A 77 19.86 14.64 -10.45
CA VAL A 77 18.51 14.84 -11.00
C VAL A 77 17.45 14.73 -9.92
N MET A 78 17.48 13.65 -9.12
CA MET A 78 16.47 13.43 -8.07
C MET A 78 16.52 14.48 -6.96
N SER A 79 17.71 14.97 -6.59
CA SER A 79 17.83 16.07 -5.63
C SER A 79 17.26 17.37 -6.17
N ASP A 80 17.48 17.66 -7.44
CA ASP A 80 16.92 18.84 -8.10
C ASP A 80 15.39 18.77 -8.17
N MET A 81 14.83 17.60 -8.54
CA MET A 81 13.38 17.37 -8.52
C MET A 81 12.78 17.63 -7.14
N LEU A 82 13.43 17.12 -6.08
CA LEU A 82 12.92 17.27 -4.71
C LEU A 82 13.11 18.68 -4.15
N LEU A 83 14.26 19.31 -4.40
CA LEU A 83 14.64 20.56 -3.72
C LEU A 83 14.18 21.83 -4.47
N HIS A 84 13.96 21.73 -5.78
CA HIS A 84 13.68 22.86 -6.66
C HIS A 84 12.49 22.62 -7.62
N PRO A 85 11.37 22.01 -7.15
CA PRO A 85 10.23 21.75 -8.02
C PRO A 85 9.62 23.06 -8.53
N ALA A 86 9.35 23.14 -9.81
CA ALA A 86 8.83 24.34 -10.45
C ALA A 86 7.37 24.67 -10.06
N PHE A 87 6.51 23.64 -9.98
CA PHE A 87 5.07 23.77 -9.73
C PHE A 87 4.44 24.93 -10.53
N SER A 88 4.69 24.98 -11.84
CA SER A 88 4.08 26.02 -12.69
C SER A 88 2.59 25.79 -12.83
N GLN A 89 1.79 26.86 -12.88
CA GLN A 89 0.33 26.73 -13.03
C GLN A 89 -0.05 26.03 -14.34
N GLU A 90 0.71 26.26 -15.41
CA GLU A 90 0.47 25.60 -16.71
C GLU A 90 0.59 24.07 -16.61
N GLU A 91 1.65 23.57 -15.95
CA GLU A 91 1.84 22.13 -15.78
C GLU A 91 0.84 21.55 -14.76
N VAL A 92 0.47 22.27 -13.72
CA VAL A 92 -0.60 21.89 -12.80
C VAL A 92 -1.92 21.71 -13.55
N ASP A 93 -2.31 22.64 -14.43
CA ASP A 93 -3.56 22.55 -15.18
C ASP A 93 -3.56 21.39 -16.19
N LYS A 94 -2.42 21.08 -16.80
CA LYS A 94 -2.27 19.90 -17.67
C LYS A 94 -2.39 18.61 -16.87
N GLU A 95 -1.69 18.52 -15.74
CA GLU A 95 -1.63 17.33 -14.94
C GLU A 95 -2.94 17.02 -14.21
N ARG A 96 -3.72 18.06 -13.88
CA ARG A 96 -5.09 17.87 -13.37
C ARG A 96 -5.94 16.99 -14.29
N ASN A 97 -5.85 17.21 -15.61
CA ASN A 97 -6.59 16.39 -16.56
C ASN A 97 -6.08 14.93 -16.55
N VAL A 98 -4.77 14.73 -16.45
CA VAL A 98 -4.18 13.38 -16.40
C VAL A 98 -4.65 12.64 -15.14
N ILE A 99 -4.59 13.28 -13.97
CA ILE A 99 -5.05 12.70 -12.71
C ILE A 99 -6.58 12.44 -12.73
N THR A 100 -7.36 13.33 -13.34
CA THR A 100 -8.80 13.13 -13.50
C THR A 100 -9.09 11.90 -14.35
N GLU A 101 -8.38 11.70 -15.46
CA GLU A 101 -8.49 10.48 -16.27
C GLU A 101 -8.06 9.23 -15.49
N GLU A 102 -7.07 9.33 -14.63
CA GLU A 102 -6.66 8.23 -13.76
C GLU A 102 -7.75 7.90 -12.74
N ILE A 103 -8.41 8.90 -12.14
CA ILE A 103 -9.56 8.68 -11.25
C ILE A 103 -10.68 7.93 -11.98
N TYR A 104 -11.00 8.31 -13.23
CA TYR A 104 -11.99 7.60 -14.03
C TYR A 104 -11.58 6.17 -14.35
N MET A 105 -10.30 5.95 -14.68
CA MET A 105 -9.75 4.60 -14.92
C MET A 105 -9.92 3.69 -13.69
N TYR A 106 -9.64 4.21 -12.49
CA TYR A 106 -9.85 3.47 -11.24
C TYR A 106 -11.33 3.23 -10.95
N ASP A 107 -12.20 4.23 -11.17
CA ASP A 107 -13.66 4.04 -11.02
C ASP A 107 -14.20 2.98 -11.99
N ASP A 108 -13.61 2.84 -13.18
CA ASP A 108 -13.97 1.82 -14.17
C ASP A 108 -13.33 0.44 -13.91
N ALA A 109 -12.47 0.31 -12.91
CA ALA A 109 -11.84 -0.93 -12.51
C ALA A 109 -12.49 -1.51 -11.24
N PRO A 110 -13.54 -2.35 -11.34
CA PRO A 110 -14.28 -2.84 -10.17
C PRO A 110 -13.42 -3.68 -9.22
N GLU A 111 -12.35 -4.31 -9.69
CA GLU A 111 -11.37 -5.03 -8.89
C GLU A 111 -10.64 -4.10 -7.91
N GLU A 112 -10.19 -2.94 -8.37
CA GLU A 112 -9.51 -1.94 -7.53
C GLU A 112 -10.53 -1.18 -6.67
N LEU A 113 -11.62 -0.74 -7.29
CA LEU A 113 -12.65 0.07 -6.67
C LEU A 113 -13.29 -0.59 -5.43
N VAL A 114 -13.42 -1.92 -5.41
CA VAL A 114 -14.01 -2.65 -4.28
C VAL A 114 -13.16 -2.51 -3.00
N HIS A 115 -11.83 -2.41 -3.15
CA HIS A 115 -10.91 -2.21 -2.05
C HIS A 115 -10.96 -0.77 -1.51
N ASP A 116 -11.03 0.22 -2.39
CA ASP A 116 -11.13 1.63 -2.01
C ASP A 116 -12.47 1.92 -1.32
N CYS A 117 -13.59 1.42 -1.87
CA CYS A 117 -14.90 1.52 -1.23
C CYS A 117 -14.91 0.92 0.17
N LEU A 118 -14.22 -0.21 0.37
CA LEU A 118 -14.10 -0.85 1.68
C LEU A 118 -13.35 0.02 2.67
N GLN A 119 -12.16 0.52 2.30
CA GLN A 119 -11.31 1.32 3.18
C GLN A 119 -11.95 2.66 3.54
N ASP A 120 -12.53 3.37 2.55
CA ASP A 120 -13.27 4.61 2.76
C ASP A 120 -14.40 4.42 3.77
N SER A 121 -15.20 3.38 3.61
CA SER A 121 -16.34 3.11 4.49
C SER A 121 -15.94 2.70 5.91
N ILE A 122 -14.84 1.93 6.07
CA ILE A 122 -14.34 1.49 7.38
C ILE A 122 -13.71 2.66 8.14
N TRP A 123 -12.92 3.50 7.47
CA TRP A 123 -12.21 4.62 8.09
C TRP A 123 -12.79 5.98 7.73
N ARG A 124 -14.11 6.05 7.52
CA ARG A 124 -14.87 7.24 7.08
C ARG A 124 -14.68 8.50 7.93
N GLU A 125 -14.23 8.35 9.19
CA GLU A 125 -13.97 9.45 10.13
C GLU A 125 -12.48 9.84 10.18
N SER A 126 -11.65 9.23 9.30
CA SER A 126 -10.23 9.46 9.25
C SER A 126 -9.78 9.68 7.80
N SER A 127 -8.77 10.52 7.61
CA SER A 127 -8.10 10.69 6.31
C SER A 127 -7.49 9.39 5.76
N LEU A 128 -7.31 8.37 6.61
CA LEU A 128 -6.87 7.05 6.19
C LEU A 128 -7.87 6.39 5.21
N GLY A 129 -9.18 6.66 5.34
CA GLY A 129 -10.21 6.18 4.42
C GLY A 129 -10.17 6.86 3.05
N MET A 130 -9.78 8.12 2.98
CA MET A 130 -9.83 8.91 1.74
C MET A 130 -9.03 8.27 0.59
N PRO A 131 -9.51 8.35 -0.66
CA PRO A 131 -8.79 7.79 -1.82
C PRO A 131 -7.43 8.48 -2.03
N ILE A 132 -6.43 7.74 -2.50
CA ILE A 132 -5.08 8.27 -2.74
C ILE A 132 -5.09 9.31 -3.85
N LEU A 133 -5.86 9.06 -4.90
CA LEU A 133 -5.98 9.95 -6.07
C LEU A 133 -6.76 11.23 -5.77
N GLY A 134 -7.47 11.30 -4.64
CA GLY A 134 -8.46 12.34 -4.39
C GLY A 134 -9.76 12.10 -5.14
N THR A 135 -10.57 13.15 -5.26
CA THR A 135 -11.80 13.17 -6.04
C THR A 135 -11.71 14.25 -7.12
N GLU A 136 -12.56 14.16 -8.15
CA GLU A 136 -12.63 15.22 -9.19
C GLU A 136 -12.82 16.62 -8.57
N GLU A 137 -13.63 16.72 -7.52
CA GLU A 137 -13.88 17.97 -6.80
C GLU A 137 -12.61 18.49 -6.09
N THR A 138 -11.95 17.63 -5.31
CA THR A 138 -10.75 18.04 -4.54
C THR A 138 -9.58 18.38 -5.46
N ILE A 139 -9.34 17.55 -6.49
CA ILE A 139 -8.29 17.80 -7.50
C ILE A 139 -8.58 19.05 -8.31
N GLY A 140 -9.85 19.30 -8.66
CA GLY A 140 -10.29 20.51 -9.35
C GLY A 140 -10.01 21.81 -8.59
N ASN A 141 -9.98 21.74 -7.26
CA ASN A 141 -9.74 22.88 -6.37
C ASN A 141 -8.25 23.15 -6.07
N LEU A 142 -7.32 22.27 -6.51
CA LEU A 142 -5.88 22.45 -6.30
C LEU A 142 -5.28 23.34 -7.39
N ASP A 143 -4.54 24.35 -6.99
CA ASP A 143 -3.74 25.21 -7.86
C ASP A 143 -2.24 25.17 -7.45
N ALA A 144 -1.38 25.78 -8.24
CA ALA A 144 0.06 25.79 -8.00
C ALA A 144 0.43 26.38 -6.63
N ALA A 145 -0.31 27.36 -6.14
CA ALA A 145 -0.04 27.99 -4.85
C ALA A 145 -0.38 27.04 -3.69
N LYS A 146 -1.52 26.34 -3.76
CA LYS A 146 -1.92 25.36 -2.75
C LYS A 146 -0.98 24.15 -2.73
N ILE A 147 -0.62 23.63 -3.91
CA ILE A 147 0.33 22.52 -4.06
C ILE A 147 1.68 22.90 -3.45
N ARG A 148 2.20 24.09 -3.76
CA ARG A 148 3.46 24.60 -3.21
C ARG A 148 3.39 24.79 -1.69
N ALA A 149 2.31 25.36 -1.18
CA ALA A 149 2.11 25.55 0.26
C ALA A 149 2.06 24.21 1.01
N TYR A 150 1.37 23.21 0.44
CA TYR A 150 1.34 21.87 1.03
C TYR A 150 2.71 21.19 0.98
N TYR A 151 3.42 21.29 -0.14
CA TYR A 151 4.79 20.78 -0.27
C TYR A 151 5.74 21.42 0.76
N GLU A 152 5.79 22.75 0.85
CA GLU A 152 6.67 23.47 1.78
C GLU A 152 6.40 23.12 3.25
N LYS A 153 5.15 22.78 3.59
CA LYS A 153 4.74 22.35 4.93
C LYS A 153 5.09 20.90 5.23
N ASN A 154 4.94 19.99 4.26
CA ASN A 154 4.97 18.54 4.53
C ASN A 154 6.24 17.84 4.01
N TYR A 155 7.04 18.46 3.13
CA TYR A 155 8.33 17.94 2.69
C TYR A 155 9.45 18.57 3.53
N HIS A 156 9.82 17.86 4.59
CA HIS A 156 10.68 18.39 5.63
C HIS A 156 11.83 17.43 5.94
N THR A 157 13.01 17.97 6.29
CA THR A 157 14.18 17.16 6.63
C THR A 157 13.95 16.17 7.78
N GLU A 158 12.99 16.46 8.67
CA GLU A 158 12.66 15.61 9.82
C GLU A 158 11.79 14.40 9.45
N ASN A 159 11.11 14.42 8.28
CA ASN A 159 10.23 13.36 7.85
C ASN A 159 10.69 12.63 6.57
N ILE A 160 11.98 12.80 6.23
CA ILE A 160 12.56 12.17 5.03
C ILE A 160 13.66 11.20 5.39
N VAL A 161 13.66 10.07 4.67
CA VAL A 161 14.71 9.05 4.71
C VAL A 161 15.28 8.89 3.31
N LEU A 162 16.60 8.92 3.22
CA LEU A 162 17.36 8.57 2.02
C LEU A 162 17.86 7.14 2.16
N SER A 163 17.52 6.26 1.22
CA SER A 163 17.89 4.86 1.24
C SER A 163 18.68 4.47 -0.01
N VAL A 164 19.79 3.76 0.19
CA VAL A 164 20.67 3.33 -0.90
C VAL A 164 21.00 1.84 -0.73
N ALA A 165 20.91 1.08 -1.82
CA ALA A 165 21.35 -0.30 -1.86
C ALA A 165 22.05 -0.61 -3.18
N GLY A 166 23.20 -1.28 -3.13
CA GLY A 166 23.97 -1.66 -4.30
C GLY A 166 25.47 -1.68 -4.06
N ASN A 167 26.22 -1.49 -5.15
CA ASN A 167 27.68 -1.45 -5.13
C ASN A 167 28.17 0.00 -4.94
N PHE A 168 28.62 0.34 -3.75
CA PHE A 168 29.19 1.66 -3.43
C PHE A 168 30.14 1.59 -2.23
N LYS A 169 31.03 2.57 -2.09
CA LYS A 169 31.79 2.79 -0.87
C LYS A 169 31.02 3.73 0.05
N ARG A 170 30.89 3.34 1.32
CA ARG A 170 30.06 4.02 2.28
C ARG A 170 30.45 5.50 2.46
N GLU A 171 31.74 5.78 2.57
CA GLU A 171 32.26 7.12 2.79
C GLU A 171 31.94 8.04 1.60
N GLU A 172 32.21 7.58 0.37
CA GLU A 172 31.92 8.30 -0.86
C GLU A 172 30.40 8.55 -1.03
N MET A 173 29.57 7.57 -0.62
CA MET A 173 28.13 7.71 -0.67
C MET A 173 27.62 8.76 0.34
N LEU A 174 28.14 8.75 1.56
CA LEU A 174 27.78 9.73 2.58
C LEU A 174 28.19 11.16 2.17
N GLU A 175 29.38 11.33 1.58
CA GLU A 175 29.80 12.61 1.03
C GLU A 175 28.86 13.08 -0.07
N MET A 176 28.46 12.20 -0.96
CA MET A 176 27.53 12.48 -2.06
C MET A 176 26.15 12.87 -1.55
N LEU A 177 25.59 12.11 -0.61
CA LEU A 177 24.30 12.43 0.03
C LEU A 177 24.36 13.80 0.74
N ASN A 178 25.44 14.07 1.46
CA ASN A 178 25.62 15.34 2.12
C ASN A 178 25.81 16.51 1.12
N HIS A 179 26.47 16.26 -0.01
CA HIS A 179 26.63 17.26 -1.07
C HIS A 179 25.27 17.70 -1.65
N TYR A 180 24.41 16.75 -1.97
CA TYR A 180 23.12 17.03 -2.63
C TYR A 180 22.01 17.44 -1.65
N PHE A 181 21.96 16.85 -0.45
CA PHE A 181 20.85 17.04 0.49
C PHE A 181 21.24 17.77 1.78
N GLY A 182 22.53 17.85 2.12
CA GLY A 182 22.99 18.39 3.41
C GLY A 182 22.74 19.88 3.62
N ARG A 183 22.42 20.63 2.57
CA ARG A 183 22.08 22.06 2.65
C ARG A 183 20.58 22.33 2.69
N TRP A 184 19.77 21.28 2.61
CA TRP A 184 18.34 21.44 2.70
C TRP A 184 17.95 21.91 4.10
N GLN A 185 17.31 23.07 4.17
CA GLN A 185 16.80 23.63 5.42
C GLN A 185 15.29 23.77 5.29
N ALA A 186 14.58 23.24 6.26
CA ALA A 186 13.16 23.48 6.38
C ALA A 186 12.89 24.94 6.75
N LYS A 187 11.87 25.52 6.14
CA LYS A 187 11.46 26.91 6.41
C LYS A 187 10.67 27.03 7.73
N GLU A 188 9.92 26.00 8.08
CA GLU A 188 9.00 25.95 9.22
C GLU A 188 9.26 24.69 10.05
N PRO A 189 8.93 24.65 11.34
CA PRO A 189 8.97 23.41 12.12
C PRO A 189 8.00 22.37 11.55
N TYR A 190 8.43 21.11 11.51
CA TYR A 190 7.57 20.01 11.07
C TYR A 190 6.40 19.78 12.03
N SER A 191 5.20 19.88 11.52
CA SER A 191 3.96 19.68 12.29
C SER A 191 2.98 18.84 11.48
N PRO A 192 3.13 17.49 11.51
CA PRO A 192 2.26 16.60 10.76
C PRO A 192 0.82 16.68 11.26
N LEU A 193 -0.12 16.45 10.36
CA LEU A 193 -1.49 16.17 10.76
C LEU A 193 -1.53 14.77 11.38
N GLU A 194 -1.77 14.71 12.68
CA GLU A 194 -1.97 13.45 13.39
C GLU A 194 -3.45 13.05 13.33
N THR A 195 -3.74 11.95 12.66
CA THR A 195 -5.09 11.37 12.63
C THR A 195 -5.05 9.98 13.24
N LYS A 196 -6.02 9.69 14.08
CA LYS A 196 -6.22 8.35 14.64
C LYS A 196 -7.29 7.64 13.84
N ALA A 197 -6.99 6.45 13.37
CA ALA A 197 -7.95 5.63 12.65
C ALA A 197 -8.72 4.72 13.62
N SER A 198 -10.04 4.67 13.48
CA SER A 198 -10.92 3.76 14.20
C SER A 198 -11.66 2.89 13.20
N TYR A 199 -11.69 1.59 13.45
CA TYR A 199 -12.45 0.65 12.64
C TYR A 199 -13.94 0.83 12.85
N HIS A 200 -14.68 1.16 11.79
CA HIS A 200 -16.13 1.19 11.75
C HIS A 200 -16.66 0.05 10.90
N GLN A 201 -17.51 -0.79 11.46
CA GLN A 201 -18.18 -1.82 10.68
C GLN A 201 -18.99 -1.18 9.56
N SER A 202 -18.86 -1.71 8.35
CA SER A 202 -19.46 -1.11 7.16
C SER A 202 -19.92 -2.16 6.15
N TRP A 203 -21.00 -1.83 5.45
CA TRP A 203 -21.64 -2.66 4.44
C TRP A 203 -21.96 -1.79 3.24
N ILE A 204 -21.18 -1.91 2.17
CA ILE A 204 -21.32 -1.07 0.99
C ILE A 204 -21.48 -1.90 -0.28
N GLN A 205 -22.36 -1.46 -1.17
CA GLN A 205 -22.56 -2.09 -2.47
C GLN A 205 -22.67 -0.99 -3.55
N LYS A 206 -21.79 -1.06 -4.55
CA LYS A 206 -21.77 -0.15 -5.68
C LYS A 206 -22.13 -0.92 -6.96
N LYS A 207 -23.25 -0.54 -7.59
CA LYS A 207 -23.65 -1.15 -8.86
C LYS A 207 -22.78 -0.62 -10.00
N LYS A 208 -22.19 -1.55 -10.77
CA LYS A 208 -21.51 -1.28 -12.04
C LYS A 208 -22.05 -2.24 -13.11
N ASP A 209 -22.04 -1.78 -14.36
CA ASP A 209 -22.49 -2.59 -15.51
C ASP A 209 -21.32 -3.45 -16.04
N VAL A 210 -20.99 -4.46 -15.28
CA VAL A 210 -19.94 -5.45 -15.55
C VAL A 210 -20.45 -6.85 -15.30
N GLU A 211 -19.83 -7.86 -15.91
CA GLU A 211 -20.33 -9.23 -15.82
C GLU A 211 -20.09 -9.88 -14.44
N GLN A 212 -18.96 -9.55 -13.81
CA GLN A 212 -18.57 -10.14 -12.52
C GLN A 212 -19.03 -9.28 -11.34
N LEU A 213 -19.15 -9.93 -10.21
CA LEU A 213 -19.28 -9.33 -8.90
C LEU A 213 -17.91 -9.41 -8.20
N HIS A 214 -17.36 -8.29 -7.82
CA HIS A 214 -16.13 -8.18 -7.04
C HIS A 214 -16.49 -7.87 -5.60
N THR A 215 -15.94 -8.63 -4.65
CA THR A 215 -16.30 -8.50 -3.24
C THR A 215 -15.09 -8.54 -2.34
N CYS A 216 -15.14 -7.76 -1.28
CA CYS A 216 -14.21 -7.84 -0.16
C CYS A 216 -14.98 -8.04 1.14
N ILE A 217 -14.58 -9.07 1.90
CA ILE A 217 -14.96 -9.28 3.29
C ILE A 217 -13.75 -8.92 4.13
N ALA A 218 -13.87 -7.97 5.07
CA ALA A 218 -12.77 -7.55 5.90
C ALA A 218 -13.11 -7.68 7.39
N PHE A 219 -12.08 -7.99 8.14
CA PHE A 219 -12.08 -8.04 9.60
C PHE A 219 -11.04 -7.03 10.11
N GLU A 220 -11.24 -6.55 11.35
CA GLU A 220 -10.23 -5.76 12.03
C GLU A 220 -8.93 -6.58 12.13
N GLY A 221 -7.84 -6.04 11.58
CA GLY A 221 -6.53 -6.68 11.54
C GLY A 221 -5.59 -6.10 12.58
N LEU A 222 -4.30 -6.40 12.43
CA LEU A 222 -3.26 -5.96 13.35
C LEU A 222 -2.60 -4.67 12.86
N GLU A 223 -2.25 -3.80 13.79
CA GLU A 223 -1.37 -2.66 13.52
C GLU A 223 0.05 -3.12 13.14
N ARG A 224 0.82 -2.25 12.51
CA ARG A 224 2.15 -2.55 11.95
C ARG A 224 3.14 -3.15 12.94
N GLU A 225 3.16 -2.67 14.18
CA GLU A 225 4.11 -3.10 15.20
C GLU A 225 3.55 -4.12 16.20
N HIS A 226 2.39 -4.71 15.88
CA HIS A 226 1.80 -5.75 16.73
C HIS A 226 2.75 -6.94 16.91
N PRO A 227 2.86 -7.52 18.13
CA PRO A 227 3.74 -8.67 18.39
C PRO A 227 3.48 -9.89 17.48
N LEU A 228 2.23 -10.13 17.09
CA LEU A 228 1.81 -11.25 16.24
C LEU A 228 1.91 -10.97 14.74
N LYS A 229 2.56 -9.89 14.28
CA LYS A 229 2.61 -9.53 12.85
C LYS A 229 3.20 -10.63 11.95
N TYR A 230 4.20 -11.37 12.43
CA TYR A 230 4.78 -12.49 11.68
C TYR A 230 3.85 -13.70 11.65
N ALA A 231 3.16 -13.96 12.75
CA ALA A 231 2.11 -14.98 12.80
C ALA A 231 0.95 -14.64 11.87
N MET A 232 0.53 -13.37 11.81
CA MET A 232 -0.47 -12.88 10.86
C MET A 232 -0.04 -13.09 9.41
N ALA A 233 1.22 -12.80 9.06
CA ALA A 233 1.74 -13.01 7.71
C ALA A 233 1.73 -14.50 7.31
N ILE A 234 2.17 -15.39 8.22
CA ILE A 234 2.11 -16.84 8.01
C ILE A 234 0.66 -17.30 7.89
N PHE A 235 -0.22 -16.86 8.80
CA PHE A 235 -1.63 -17.18 8.78
C PHE A 235 -2.30 -16.78 7.47
N ASN A 236 -2.05 -15.56 7.00
CA ASN A 236 -2.55 -15.08 5.71
C ASN A 236 -2.06 -15.96 4.55
N THR A 237 -0.78 -16.35 4.53
CA THR A 237 -0.24 -17.23 3.49
C THR A 237 -0.93 -18.59 3.47
N VAL A 238 -1.18 -19.17 4.64
CA VAL A 238 -1.91 -20.45 4.76
C VAL A 238 -3.38 -20.31 4.35
N PHE A 239 -4.03 -19.21 4.74
CA PHE A 239 -5.46 -19.04 4.56
C PHE A 239 -5.85 -18.68 3.13
N GLY A 240 -5.19 -17.68 2.53
CA GLY A 240 -5.53 -17.19 1.19
C GLY A 240 -4.38 -16.59 0.38
N GLY A 241 -3.12 -16.69 0.86
CA GLY A 241 -1.99 -15.99 0.26
C GLY A 241 -1.33 -16.67 -0.96
N GLY A 242 -1.88 -17.74 -1.50
CA GLY A 242 -1.28 -18.42 -2.66
C GLY A 242 -2.07 -19.63 -3.14
N MET A 243 -1.57 -20.28 -4.19
CA MET A 243 -2.24 -21.43 -4.83
C MET A 243 -2.44 -22.65 -3.91
N SER A 244 -1.60 -22.83 -2.90
CA SER A 244 -1.74 -23.90 -1.90
C SER A 244 -2.58 -23.51 -0.69
N SER A 245 -3.10 -22.29 -0.65
CA SER A 245 -3.91 -21.78 0.46
C SER A 245 -5.28 -22.44 0.53
N ARG A 246 -5.89 -22.40 1.72
CA ARG A 246 -7.20 -23.03 1.97
C ARG A 246 -8.29 -22.48 1.07
N LEU A 247 -8.40 -21.14 0.94
CA LEU A 247 -9.41 -20.51 0.09
C LEU A 247 -9.26 -20.92 -1.38
N PHE A 248 -8.03 -20.87 -1.89
CA PHE A 248 -7.77 -21.22 -3.28
C PHE A 248 -8.11 -22.69 -3.57
N GLN A 249 -7.61 -23.61 -2.76
CA GLN A 249 -7.83 -25.03 -2.95
C GLN A 249 -9.33 -25.41 -2.81
N LYS A 250 -10.00 -24.90 -1.77
CA LYS A 250 -11.37 -25.31 -1.46
C LYS A 250 -12.43 -24.68 -2.37
N ILE A 251 -12.27 -23.41 -2.74
CA ILE A 251 -13.32 -22.64 -3.43
C ILE A 251 -13.04 -22.57 -4.93
N ARG A 252 -11.79 -22.39 -5.32
CA ARG A 252 -11.41 -22.30 -6.73
C ARG A 252 -11.14 -23.69 -7.33
N GLU A 253 -10.21 -24.48 -6.76
CA GLU A 253 -9.78 -25.74 -7.38
C GLU A 253 -10.82 -26.86 -7.20
N GLU A 254 -11.32 -27.09 -5.97
CA GLU A 254 -12.25 -28.19 -5.71
C GLU A 254 -13.68 -27.89 -6.19
N GLN A 255 -14.14 -26.64 -6.08
CA GLN A 255 -15.53 -26.28 -6.36
C GLN A 255 -15.72 -25.47 -7.65
N GLY A 256 -14.68 -24.86 -8.20
CA GLY A 256 -14.75 -24.07 -9.44
C GLY A 256 -15.67 -22.84 -9.36
N LEU A 257 -15.89 -22.28 -8.16
CA LEU A 257 -16.87 -21.21 -7.93
C LEU A 257 -16.38 -19.81 -8.30
N THR A 258 -15.07 -19.62 -8.37
CA THR A 258 -14.45 -18.31 -8.63
C THR A 258 -13.16 -18.48 -9.41
N TYR A 259 -12.80 -17.48 -10.21
CA TYR A 259 -11.48 -17.43 -10.86
C TYR A 259 -10.43 -16.82 -9.94
N SER A 260 -10.79 -15.82 -9.16
CA SER A 260 -9.88 -15.13 -8.26
C SER A 260 -10.43 -15.10 -6.84
N ILE A 261 -9.68 -15.69 -5.91
CA ILE A 261 -9.93 -15.63 -4.47
C ILE A 261 -8.61 -15.62 -3.73
N TYR A 262 -8.44 -14.66 -2.82
CA TYR A 262 -7.25 -14.56 -1.97
C TYR A 262 -7.55 -13.78 -0.68
N SER A 263 -6.68 -13.93 0.30
CA SER A 263 -6.65 -13.05 1.48
C SER A 263 -5.37 -12.22 1.49
N TYR A 264 -5.47 -11.03 2.09
CA TYR A 264 -4.34 -10.14 2.28
C TYR A 264 -4.50 -9.34 3.58
N THR A 265 -3.38 -8.83 4.08
CA THR A 265 -3.36 -7.99 5.27
C THR A 265 -2.89 -6.59 4.92
N THR A 266 -3.55 -5.59 5.49
CA THR A 266 -3.11 -4.19 5.44
C THR A 266 -2.83 -3.75 6.87
N ALA A 267 -1.64 -3.16 7.12
CA ALA A 267 -1.24 -2.73 8.46
C ALA A 267 -0.71 -1.30 8.42
N PHE A 268 -1.36 -0.44 9.19
CA PHE A 268 -0.98 0.96 9.40
C PHE A 268 -0.40 1.17 10.79
N ALA A 269 -0.07 2.40 11.13
CA ALA A 269 0.57 2.73 12.40
C ALA A 269 -0.27 2.33 13.62
N ASP A 270 -1.59 2.40 13.53
CA ASP A 270 -2.55 2.28 14.66
C ASP A 270 -3.77 1.40 14.34
N THR A 271 -3.84 0.79 13.17
CA THR A 271 -4.95 -0.06 12.72
C THR A 271 -4.50 -1.01 11.60
N GLY A 272 -5.33 -1.97 11.26
CA GLY A 272 -5.12 -2.85 10.13
C GLY A 272 -6.37 -3.58 9.70
N LEU A 273 -6.27 -4.31 8.59
CA LEU A 273 -7.32 -5.18 8.06
C LEU A 273 -6.76 -6.56 7.74
N PHE A 274 -7.59 -7.58 7.95
CA PHE A 274 -7.48 -8.86 7.29
C PHE A 274 -8.63 -8.96 6.30
N SER A 275 -8.32 -8.99 5.02
CA SER A 275 -9.31 -8.92 3.94
C SER A 275 -9.31 -10.18 3.10
N ILE A 276 -10.50 -10.59 2.65
CA ILE A 276 -10.73 -11.69 1.72
C ILE A 276 -11.39 -11.10 0.49
N TYR A 277 -10.70 -11.18 -0.64
CA TYR A 277 -11.25 -10.78 -1.93
C TYR A 277 -11.72 -12.00 -2.71
N ALA A 278 -12.82 -11.85 -3.44
CA ALA A 278 -13.26 -12.81 -4.44
C ALA A 278 -14.00 -12.12 -5.59
N SER A 279 -13.73 -12.58 -6.82
CA SER A 279 -14.51 -12.21 -8.00
C SER A 279 -15.25 -13.41 -8.57
N MET A 280 -16.53 -13.25 -8.87
CA MET A 280 -17.38 -14.38 -9.28
C MET A 280 -18.55 -13.95 -10.15
N ASN A 281 -19.18 -14.91 -10.81
CA ASN A 281 -20.51 -14.68 -11.36
C ASN A 281 -21.50 -14.43 -10.20
N PRO A 282 -22.34 -13.39 -10.27
CA PRO A 282 -23.30 -13.08 -9.21
C PRO A 282 -24.19 -14.25 -8.76
N SER A 283 -24.49 -15.20 -9.66
CA SER A 283 -25.26 -16.40 -9.32
C SER A 283 -24.53 -17.40 -8.41
N GLN A 284 -23.20 -17.29 -8.30
CA GLN A 284 -22.36 -18.14 -7.46
C GLN A 284 -22.00 -17.49 -6.12
N ALA A 285 -22.34 -16.22 -5.92
CA ALA A 285 -21.91 -15.44 -4.77
C ALA A 285 -22.26 -16.11 -3.43
N GLU A 286 -23.49 -16.59 -3.26
CA GLU A 286 -23.92 -17.27 -2.03
C GLU A 286 -23.09 -18.53 -1.74
N ALA A 287 -22.75 -19.30 -2.77
CA ALA A 287 -21.92 -20.50 -2.62
C ALA A 287 -20.48 -20.14 -2.23
N VAL A 288 -19.90 -19.08 -2.83
CA VAL A 288 -18.58 -18.56 -2.47
C VAL A 288 -18.56 -18.10 -1.02
N TYR A 289 -19.56 -17.32 -0.56
CA TYR A 289 -19.61 -16.84 0.82
C TYR A 289 -19.77 -17.98 1.83
N LYS A 290 -20.60 -18.98 1.52
CA LYS A 290 -20.71 -20.21 2.33
C LYS A 290 -19.38 -20.96 2.41
N GLY A 291 -18.65 -21.04 1.30
CA GLY A 291 -17.32 -21.63 1.26
C GLY A 291 -16.33 -20.88 2.14
N ILE A 292 -16.30 -19.55 2.05
CA ILE A 292 -15.44 -18.70 2.91
C ILE A 292 -15.79 -18.90 4.38
N ALA A 293 -17.08 -18.84 4.74
CA ALA A 293 -17.53 -19.04 6.12
C ALA A 293 -17.17 -20.44 6.66
N ALA A 294 -17.29 -21.47 5.82
CA ALA A 294 -16.90 -22.83 6.18
C ALA A 294 -15.38 -22.95 6.45
N GLU A 295 -14.54 -22.32 5.61
CA GLU A 295 -13.08 -22.33 5.81
C GLU A 295 -12.65 -21.53 7.04
N ILE A 296 -13.31 -20.42 7.35
CA ILE A 296 -13.12 -19.68 8.61
C ILE A 296 -13.45 -20.56 9.81
N ALA A 297 -14.62 -21.22 9.80
CA ALA A 297 -15.02 -22.13 10.88
C ALA A 297 -14.05 -23.32 11.01
N ALA A 298 -13.60 -23.88 9.89
CA ALA A 298 -12.66 -24.98 9.88
C ALA A 298 -11.29 -24.60 10.45
N VAL A 299 -10.71 -23.48 10.03
CA VAL A 299 -9.39 -23.06 10.52
C VAL A 299 -9.42 -22.68 12.01
N ARG A 300 -10.51 -22.11 12.51
CA ARG A 300 -10.69 -21.84 13.95
C ARG A 300 -10.78 -23.12 14.76
N LYS A 301 -11.50 -24.14 14.26
CA LYS A 301 -11.70 -25.40 14.96
C LYS A 301 -10.47 -26.32 14.91
N GLU A 302 -9.86 -26.46 13.75
CA GLU A 302 -8.80 -27.42 13.46
C GLU A 302 -7.41 -26.84 13.68
N GLY A 303 -7.28 -25.51 13.56
CA GLY A 303 -5.99 -24.81 13.55
C GLY A 303 -5.20 -25.08 12.26
N VAL A 304 -3.90 -24.82 12.33
CA VAL A 304 -2.92 -25.08 11.27
C VAL A 304 -1.99 -26.20 11.75
N SER A 305 -1.83 -27.25 10.96
CA SER A 305 -0.95 -28.36 11.32
C SER A 305 0.53 -27.90 11.34
N GLU A 306 1.36 -28.56 12.17
CA GLU A 306 2.79 -28.28 12.27
C GLU A 306 3.50 -28.43 10.89
N LYS A 307 3.09 -29.44 10.11
CA LYS A 307 3.61 -29.64 8.76
C LYS A 307 3.35 -28.42 7.86
N ILE A 308 2.13 -27.90 7.85
CA ILE A 308 1.77 -26.71 7.02
C ILE A 308 2.52 -25.50 7.54
N LEU A 309 2.58 -25.28 8.85
CA LEU A 309 3.33 -24.18 9.45
C LEU A 309 4.81 -24.19 9.01
N ASN A 310 5.49 -25.34 9.12
CA ASN A 310 6.90 -25.46 8.77
C ASN A 310 7.15 -25.24 7.26
N VAL A 311 6.28 -25.77 6.39
CA VAL A 311 6.37 -25.51 4.93
C VAL A 311 6.17 -24.03 4.61
N THR A 312 5.21 -23.39 5.27
CA THR A 312 4.95 -21.96 5.02
C THR A 312 6.08 -21.07 5.53
N LYS A 313 6.67 -21.38 6.70
CA LYS A 313 7.87 -20.68 7.19
C LYS A 313 9.01 -20.76 6.17
N GLU A 314 9.32 -21.95 5.70
CA GLU A 314 10.38 -22.18 4.70
C GLU A 314 10.09 -21.40 3.41
N GLN A 315 8.86 -21.41 2.93
CA GLN A 315 8.45 -20.64 1.76
C GLN A 315 8.65 -19.14 1.96
N MET A 316 8.24 -18.61 3.12
CA MET A 316 8.38 -17.17 3.43
C MET A 316 9.84 -16.77 3.56
N ILE A 317 10.65 -17.56 4.25
CA ILE A 317 12.09 -17.31 4.40
C ILE A 317 12.78 -17.34 3.02
N SER A 318 12.48 -18.36 2.21
CA SER A 318 13.04 -18.47 0.86
C SER A 318 12.67 -17.27 -0.01
N ASN A 319 11.41 -16.86 -0.01
CA ASN A 319 10.96 -15.68 -0.76
C ASN A 319 11.63 -14.38 -0.26
N PHE A 320 11.83 -14.25 1.04
CA PHE A 320 12.51 -13.11 1.64
C PHE A 320 13.99 -13.05 1.24
N ILE A 321 14.71 -14.18 1.30
CA ILE A 321 16.11 -14.28 0.90
C ILE A 321 16.27 -14.00 -0.59
N ILE A 322 15.52 -14.67 -1.45
CA ILE A 322 15.54 -14.46 -2.91
C ILE A 322 15.18 -13.02 -3.25
N GLY A 323 14.13 -12.48 -2.62
CA GLY A 323 13.72 -11.09 -2.82
C GLY A 323 14.81 -10.09 -2.44
N SER A 324 15.64 -10.41 -1.46
CA SER A 324 16.75 -9.56 -1.00
C SER A 324 17.94 -9.48 -1.95
N GLU A 325 17.99 -10.30 -3.01
CA GLU A 325 18.99 -10.17 -4.08
C GLU A 325 18.78 -8.90 -4.92
N SER A 326 17.54 -8.41 -4.99
CA SER A 326 17.22 -7.17 -5.67
C SER A 326 17.66 -5.94 -4.86
N THR A 327 18.49 -5.10 -5.48
CA THR A 327 18.89 -3.81 -4.86
C THR A 327 17.69 -2.90 -4.63
N LEU A 328 16.68 -2.96 -5.50
CA LEU A 328 15.44 -2.21 -5.35
C LEU A 328 14.67 -2.67 -4.10
N ASN A 329 14.49 -3.97 -3.93
CA ASN A 329 13.79 -4.52 -2.75
C ASN A 329 14.53 -4.19 -1.45
N ARG A 330 15.88 -4.29 -1.44
CA ARG A 330 16.69 -3.91 -0.28
C ARG A 330 16.54 -2.43 0.07
N MET A 331 16.63 -1.57 -0.92
CA MET A 331 16.45 -0.12 -0.75
C MET A 331 15.05 0.18 -0.21
N THR A 332 14.02 -0.45 -0.80
CA THR A 332 12.62 -0.28 -0.39
C THR A 332 12.39 -0.77 1.04
N ALA A 333 12.87 -1.97 1.38
CA ALA A 333 12.72 -2.52 2.72
C ALA A 333 13.42 -1.65 3.78
N ALA A 334 14.66 -1.20 3.51
CA ALA A 334 15.40 -0.34 4.43
C ALA A 334 14.77 1.04 4.59
N GLY A 335 14.38 1.68 3.46
CA GLY A 335 13.77 3.01 3.46
C GLY A 335 12.43 3.04 4.19
N SER A 336 11.53 2.13 3.87
CA SER A 336 10.22 2.04 4.53
C SER A 336 10.34 1.66 6.02
N ALA A 337 11.24 0.75 6.37
CA ALA A 337 11.46 0.36 7.76
C ALA A 337 11.99 1.53 8.59
N MET A 338 13.00 2.25 8.09
CA MET A 338 13.53 3.43 8.79
C MET A 338 12.49 4.52 8.93
N LEU A 339 11.72 4.81 7.86
CA LEU A 339 10.69 5.85 7.86
C LEU A 339 9.55 5.56 8.83
N LEU A 340 9.04 4.32 8.80
CA LEU A 340 7.81 3.94 9.50
C LEU A 340 8.04 3.36 10.90
N ARG A 341 9.27 2.87 11.19
CA ARG A 341 9.63 2.17 12.43
C ARG A 341 10.81 2.80 13.16
N GLY A 342 11.53 3.73 12.51
CA GLY A 342 12.74 4.35 13.04
C GLY A 342 13.97 3.42 13.11
N LYS A 343 13.86 2.20 12.55
CA LYS A 343 14.97 1.22 12.53
C LYS A 343 14.85 0.27 11.32
N VAL A 344 16.00 -0.13 10.80
CA VAL A 344 16.12 -1.24 9.85
C VAL A 344 16.33 -2.51 10.63
N GLN A 345 15.67 -3.59 10.23
CA GLN A 345 15.87 -4.92 10.81
C GLN A 345 16.87 -5.69 9.93
N GLU A 346 17.82 -6.36 10.57
CA GLU A 346 18.73 -7.27 9.89
C GLU A 346 17.96 -8.51 9.39
N MET A 347 18.47 -9.12 8.32
CA MET A 347 17.82 -10.27 7.69
C MET A 347 17.67 -11.44 8.67
N GLU A 348 18.71 -11.70 9.43
CA GLU A 348 18.76 -12.76 10.44
C GLU A 348 17.68 -12.55 11.52
N GLU A 349 17.48 -11.31 11.98
CA GLU A 349 16.45 -10.99 12.97
C GLU A 349 15.04 -11.28 12.44
N VAL A 350 14.79 -11.00 11.14
CA VAL A 350 13.50 -11.30 10.51
C VAL A 350 13.29 -12.81 10.38
N ILE A 351 14.32 -13.56 9.97
CA ILE A 351 14.28 -15.01 9.85
C ILE A 351 13.99 -15.65 11.21
N GLU A 352 14.74 -15.28 12.26
CA GLU A 352 14.52 -15.76 13.62
C GLU A 352 13.08 -15.54 14.11
N LYS A 353 12.49 -14.38 13.80
CA LYS A 353 11.09 -14.08 14.16
C LYS A 353 10.08 -14.93 13.40
N ILE A 354 10.34 -15.23 12.13
CA ILE A 354 9.49 -16.15 11.34
C ILE A 354 9.61 -17.57 11.91
N GLU A 355 10.83 -18.02 12.21
CA GLU A 355 11.08 -19.36 12.79
C GLU A 355 10.46 -19.52 14.17
N ALA A 356 10.43 -18.46 14.97
CA ALA A 356 9.89 -18.49 16.33
C ALA A 356 8.34 -18.63 16.38
N VAL A 357 7.61 -18.35 15.29
CA VAL A 357 6.14 -18.46 15.26
C VAL A 357 5.69 -19.89 15.56
N THR A 358 4.71 -20.05 16.42
CA THR A 358 4.14 -21.34 16.83
C THR A 358 2.71 -21.54 16.32
N GLN A 359 2.21 -22.81 16.40
CA GLN A 359 0.80 -23.08 16.13
C GLN A 359 -0.14 -22.33 17.09
N LYS A 360 0.30 -22.05 18.31
CA LYS A 360 -0.45 -21.26 19.29
C LYS A 360 -0.63 -19.81 18.81
N ASP A 361 0.43 -19.22 18.26
CA ASP A 361 0.36 -17.85 17.73
C ASP A 361 -0.60 -17.75 16.52
N LEU A 362 -0.62 -18.78 15.67
CA LEU A 362 -1.58 -18.85 14.55
C LEU A 362 -3.02 -19.03 15.03
N ALA A 363 -3.26 -19.82 16.09
CA ALA A 363 -4.57 -19.96 16.69
C ALA A 363 -5.02 -18.64 17.33
N GLU A 364 -4.11 -17.91 17.99
CA GLU A 364 -4.39 -16.60 18.55
C GLU A 364 -4.74 -15.58 17.47
N VAL A 365 -4.01 -15.57 16.35
CA VAL A 365 -4.35 -14.74 15.17
C VAL A 365 -5.74 -15.09 14.63
N ALA A 366 -6.05 -16.37 14.45
CA ALA A 366 -7.36 -16.79 13.97
C ALA A 366 -8.51 -16.31 14.87
N GLU A 367 -8.32 -16.36 16.20
CA GLU A 367 -9.29 -15.85 17.16
C GLU A 367 -9.39 -14.33 17.14
N LEU A 368 -8.26 -13.60 17.10
CA LEU A 368 -8.25 -12.14 17.02
C LEU A 368 -9.00 -11.64 15.78
N VAL A 369 -8.79 -12.29 14.63
CA VAL A 369 -9.40 -11.87 13.36
C VAL A 369 -10.86 -12.30 13.28
N PHE A 370 -11.17 -13.57 13.58
CA PHE A 370 -12.47 -14.14 13.24
C PHE A 370 -13.45 -14.31 14.41
N ALA A 371 -13.00 -14.20 15.66
CA ALA A 371 -13.92 -14.21 16.80
C ALA A 371 -14.56 -12.84 17.06
N ASN A 372 -13.99 -11.77 16.50
CA ASN A 372 -14.54 -10.43 16.65
C ASN A 372 -15.73 -10.25 15.68
N PRO A 373 -16.92 -9.86 16.15
CA PRO A 373 -18.08 -9.64 15.30
C PRO A 373 -17.96 -8.42 14.36
N LYS A 374 -16.88 -7.66 14.44
CA LYS A 374 -16.65 -6.50 13.57
C LYS A 374 -16.15 -6.94 12.21
N MET A 375 -17.08 -7.30 11.35
CA MET A 375 -16.83 -7.61 9.95
C MET A 375 -17.38 -6.50 9.07
N SER A 376 -16.68 -6.18 7.99
CA SER A 376 -17.13 -5.23 6.96
C SER A 376 -17.20 -5.91 5.60
N TYR A 377 -18.01 -5.36 4.73
CA TYR A 377 -18.25 -5.91 3.41
C TYR A 377 -18.32 -4.81 2.37
N SER A 378 -17.65 -5.02 1.24
CA SER A 378 -17.76 -4.21 0.04
C SER A 378 -18.06 -5.08 -1.15
N ALA A 379 -18.92 -4.61 -2.05
CA ALA A 379 -19.19 -5.25 -3.33
C ALA A 379 -19.34 -4.23 -4.46
N VAL A 380 -18.71 -4.52 -5.58
CA VAL A 380 -18.77 -3.70 -6.79
C VAL A 380 -19.08 -4.60 -7.98
N GLY A 381 -20.07 -4.23 -8.81
CA GLY A 381 -20.41 -4.97 -10.01
C GLY A 381 -21.89 -5.15 -10.24
N ASN A 382 -22.23 -6.22 -10.94
CA ASN A 382 -23.63 -6.54 -11.26
C ASN A 382 -24.34 -7.19 -10.06
N LEU A 383 -25.06 -6.38 -9.32
CA LEU A 383 -25.78 -6.83 -8.12
C LEU A 383 -27.06 -7.63 -8.45
N LYS A 384 -27.55 -7.63 -9.71
CA LYS A 384 -28.83 -8.28 -10.12
C LYS A 384 -30.03 -7.99 -9.22
N GLY A 385 -30.01 -6.87 -8.48
CA GLY A 385 -31.04 -6.52 -7.51
C GLY A 385 -31.03 -7.36 -6.21
N VAL A 386 -29.95 -8.08 -5.95
CA VAL A 386 -29.77 -8.89 -4.73
C VAL A 386 -28.99 -8.07 -3.69
N ASP A 387 -29.46 -8.15 -2.45
CA ASP A 387 -28.73 -7.62 -1.30
C ASP A 387 -27.75 -8.67 -0.78
N PHE A 388 -26.55 -8.67 -1.34
CA PHE A 388 -25.49 -9.58 -0.90
C PHE A 388 -24.96 -9.26 0.48
N ALA A 389 -25.03 -7.99 0.92
CA ALA A 389 -24.62 -7.60 2.26
C ALA A 389 -25.40 -8.34 3.34
N ASN A 390 -26.73 -8.39 3.22
CA ASN A 390 -27.59 -9.15 4.15
C ASN A 390 -27.31 -10.67 4.11
N THR A 391 -26.94 -11.22 2.94
CA THR A 391 -26.54 -12.63 2.82
C THR A 391 -25.26 -12.90 3.60
N VAL A 392 -24.24 -12.05 3.43
CA VAL A 392 -22.96 -12.16 4.11
C VAL A 392 -23.13 -11.96 5.61
N GLU A 393 -23.86 -10.94 6.05
CA GLU A 393 -24.15 -10.70 7.47
C GLU A 393 -24.72 -11.95 8.17
N LYS A 394 -25.70 -12.60 7.55
CA LYS A 394 -26.31 -13.84 8.10
C LYS A 394 -25.39 -15.05 8.13
N LEU A 395 -24.39 -15.11 7.26
CA LEU A 395 -23.45 -16.25 7.20
C LEU A 395 -22.30 -16.11 8.21
N PHE A 396 -21.98 -14.87 8.60
CA PHE A 396 -20.82 -14.59 9.45
C PHE A 396 -21.23 -14.08 10.85
N SER A 397 -22.52 -13.85 11.12
CA SER A 397 -23.07 -13.61 12.46
C SER A 397 -23.25 -14.94 13.22
#